data_c7c876943eb212b0e82d4f17e0a2b369
#
_entry.id   c7c876943eb212b0e82d4f17e0a2b369
#
_cell.length_a   1.000
_cell.length_b   1.000
_cell.length_c   1.000
_cell.angle_alpha   90.00
_cell.angle_beta   90.00
_cell.angle_gamma   90.00
#
_symmetry.space_group_name_H-M   'P 1'
#
loop_
_entity.id
_entity.type
_entity.pdbx_description
1 polymer ?
#
loop_
_entity_poly.entity_id
_entity_poly.type
_entity_poly.pdbx_seq_one_letter_code
_entity_poly.pdbx_strand_id
1 'polypeptide(L)'
;DEGKEYPVFCRRKDNMDNPEQVLLDGNEMAKGHHYFDIGAYSVSPDNNMLAYSVDTVSRRQYDIYVKFIEKQPDKSEFFPEVIKNTTGNVVWANDNETIFYSTKDESLRSCKIMRHKLNDNPENDELVYFEEDTAFSCFVGKSKSKKYIMIVSESTLSSEVRFLDADNPYGDWKIFQKRQQNHLYGVGHYDDSFYILTNANGAKNFKVMKTSVDKTEMENWVELLPHRDDVLLEDFDLFADFLVVEERSEGLTKIRVMSWDFKTDYYIDFGEPTYTAYSASNPDFDSHLLRYGYNSMTTPASLYEFDMREQTSVLLKRQEIIGGYE
;
A
#
# COMPACT_ATOMS: atom_id res chain seq x y z
N ASP A 1 -22.99 2.07 9.89
CA ASP A 1 -24.38 1.79 10.31
C ASP A 1 -24.67 2.50 11.62
N GLU A 2 -25.90 2.99 11.79
CA GLU A 2 -26.33 3.69 13.00
C GLU A 2 -26.20 2.79 14.23
N GLY A 3 -25.55 3.29 15.30
CA GLY A 3 -25.32 2.55 16.53
C GLY A 3 -24.13 1.57 16.51
N LYS A 4 -23.32 1.59 15.44
CA LYS A 4 -22.08 0.80 15.34
C LYS A 4 -20.87 1.72 15.47
N GLU A 5 -19.88 1.29 16.26
CA GLU A 5 -18.65 2.06 16.52
C GLU A 5 -17.50 1.68 15.56
N TYR A 6 -17.54 0.45 15.02
CA TYR A 6 -16.45 -0.11 14.22
C TYR A 6 -16.89 -0.39 12.79
N PRO A 7 -15.97 -0.34 11.82
CA PRO A 7 -16.25 -0.69 10.43
C PRO A 7 -16.54 -2.18 10.28
N VAL A 8 -17.32 -2.49 9.25
CA VAL A 8 -17.49 -3.86 8.73
C VAL A 8 -16.77 -3.92 7.38
N PHE A 9 -15.79 -4.80 7.28
CA PHE A 9 -15.03 -5.01 6.05
C PHE A 9 -15.70 -6.10 5.22
N CYS A 10 -16.04 -5.76 4.00
CA CYS A 10 -16.75 -6.64 3.08
C CYS A 10 -16.03 -6.73 1.75
N ARG A 11 -16.27 -7.82 1.03
CA ARG A 11 -15.92 -7.92 -0.39
C ARG A 11 -17.16 -8.35 -1.19
N ARG A 12 -17.12 -8.10 -2.49
CA ARG A 12 -18.06 -8.65 -3.45
C ARG A 12 -17.27 -9.46 -4.47
N LYS A 13 -17.82 -10.60 -4.88
CA LYS A 13 -17.18 -11.44 -5.87
C LYS A 13 -17.53 -10.93 -7.26
N ASP A 14 -16.56 -10.88 -8.15
CA ASP A 14 -16.64 -10.54 -9.57
C ASP A 14 -17.05 -9.08 -9.86
N ASN A 15 -18.15 -8.57 -9.29
CA ASN A 15 -18.62 -7.19 -9.52
C ASN A 15 -19.40 -6.62 -8.33
N MET A 16 -19.70 -5.33 -8.39
CA MET A 16 -20.37 -4.59 -7.31
C MET A 16 -21.87 -4.91 -7.14
N ASP A 17 -22.49 -5.62 -8.06
CA ASP A 17 -23.90 -6.01 -8.00
C ASP A 17 -24.12 -7.32 -7.23
N ASN A 18 -23.05 -8.08 -7.03
CA ASN A 18 -23.10 -9.34 -6.29
C ASN A 18 -23.24 -9.10 -4.77
N PRO A 19 -23.81 -10.08 -4.03
CA PRO A 19 -23.95 -9.98 -2.58
C PRO A 19 -22.64 -9.71 -1.86
N GLU A 20 -22.70 -8.91 -0.82
CA GLU A 20 -21.58 -8.68 0.08
C GLU A 20 -21.23 -9.93 0.88
N GLN A 21 -19.95 -10.25 0.94
CA GLN A 21 -19.38 -11.21 1.87
C GLN A 21 -18.64 -10.44 2.95
N VAL A 22 -19.07 -10.58 4.20
CA VAL A 22 -18.38 -9.99 5.34
C VAL A 22 -17.05 -10.71 5.56
N LEU A 23 -15.96 -9.97 5.53
CA LEU A 23 -14.62 -10.45 5.87
C LEU A 23 -14.34 -10.30 7.37
N LEU A 24 -14.53 -9.10 7.90
CA LEU A 24 -14.36 -8.78 9.32
C LEU A 24 -15.50 -7.85 9.78
N ASP A 25 -16.17 -8.21 10.85
CA ASP A 25 -17.11 -7.32 11.55
C ASP A 25 -16.46 -6.82 12.84
N GLY A 26 -15.94 -5.59 12.79
CA GLY A 26 -15.27 -4.98 13.95
C GLY A 26 -16.19 -4.88 15.18
N ASN A 27 -17.50 -4.74 14.99
CA ASN A 27 -18.43 -4.63 16.11
C ASN A 27 -18.64 -5.98 16.82
N GLU A 28 -18.68 -7.08 16.07
CA GLU A 28 -18.74 -8.42 16.67
C GLU A 28 -17.42 -8.79 17.33
N MET A 29 -16.29 -8.46 16.69
CA MET A 29 -14.95 -8.75 17.19
C MET A 29 -14.60 -7.94 18.44
N ALA A 30 -15.09 -6.72 18.57
CA ALA A 30 -14.84 -5.85 19.73
C ALA A 30 -15.56 -6.29 21.01
N LYS A 31 -16.53 -7.20 20.92
CA LYS A 31 -17.31 -7.64 22.08
C LYS A 31 -16.42 -8.25 23.17
N GLY A 32 -16.53 -7.70 24.38
CA GLY A 32 -15.77 -8.17 25.54
C GLY A 32 -14.38 -7.54 25.70
N HIS A 33 -13.97 -6.65 24.77
CA HIS A 33 -12.75 -5.88 24.86
C HIS A 33 -13.04 -4.45 25.34
N HIS A 34 -12.16 -3.89 26.17
CA HIS A 34 -12.22 -2.48 26.59
C HIS A 34 -11.69 -1.54 25.50
N TYR A 35 -10.83 -2.07 24.64
CA TYR A 35 -10.27 -1.41 23.47
C TYR A 35 -10.20 -2.42 22.34
N PHE A 36 -10.45 -1.98 21.13
CA PHE A 36 -10.37 -2.82 19.94
C PHE A 36 -10.01 -1.97 18.71
N ASP A 37 -9.06 -2.44 17.94
CA ASP A 37 -8.67 -1.82 16.67
C ASP A 37 -8.20 -2.89 15.69
N ILE A 38 -8.62 -2.77 14.41
CA ILE A 38 -8.14 -3.59 13.31
C ILE A 38 -7.03 -2.80 12.61
N GLY A 39 -5.78 -3.26 12.71
CA GLY A 39 -4.62 -2.56 12.16
C GLY A 39 -4.52 -2.69 10.65
N ALA A 40 -4.40 -3.90 10.16
CA ALA A 40 -4.31 -4.19 8.72
C ALA A 40 -5.00 -5.51 8.39
N TYR A 41 -5.29 -5.70 7.12
CA TYR A 41 -5.74 -6.98 6.57
C TYR A 41 -5.18 -7.18 5.15
N SER A 42 -4.93 -8.43 4.80
CA SER A 42 -4.39 -8.81 3.50
C SER A 42 -4.97 -10.15 3.05
N VAL A 43 -5.51 -10.16 1.85
CA VAL A 43 -6.05 -11.39 1.23
C VAL A 43 -4.93 -12.16 0.57
N SER A 44 -4.93 -13.50 0.70
CA SER A 44 -3.96 -14.37 0.03
C SER A 44 -4.06 -14.25 -1.50
N PRO A 45 -2.98 -14.52 -2.24
CA PRO A 45 -2.97 -14.44 -3.70
C PRO A 45 -4.06 -15.26 -4.40
N ASP A 46 -4.43 -16.40 -3.83
CA ASP A 46 -5.51 -17.28 -4.33
C ASP A 46 -6.94 -16.86 -3.89
N ASN A 47 -7.06 -15.74 -3.14
CA ASN A 47 -8.31 -15.21 -2.59
C ASN A 47 -9.05 -16.12 -1.58
N ASN A 48 -8.40 -17.13 -1.02
CA ASN A 48 -9.02 -18.09 -0.11
C ASN A 48 -8.84 -17.77 1.37
N MET A 49 -7.80 -17.00 1.72
CA MET A 49 -7.45 -16.70 3.09
C MET A 49 -7.34 -15.20 3.34
N LEU A 50 -7.56 -14.81 4.58
CA LEU A 50 -7.41 -13.46 5.09
C LEU A 50 -6.46 -13.48 6.27
N ALA A 51 -5.32 -12.78 6.15
CA ALA A 51 -4.51 -12.39 7.29
C ALA A 51 -4.98 -11.02 7.76
N TYR A 52 -5.13 -10.85 9.06
CA TYR A 52 -5.55 -9.58 9.64
C TYR A 52 -4.95 -9.39 11.03
N SER A 53 -4.84 -8.16 11.49
CA SER A 53 -4.21 -7.83 12.76
C SER A 53 -5.15 -7.05 13.67
N VAL A 54 -5.06 -7.31 14.97
CA VAL A 54 -5.93 -6.72 16.00
C VAL A 54 -5.09 -6.24 17.17
N ASP A 55 -5.36 -5.02 17.65
CA ASP A 55 -4.90 -4.50 18.94
C ASP A 55 -6.09 -4.44 19.92
N THR A 56 -6.00 -5.15 21.02
CA THR A 56 -7.00 -5.14 22.12
C THR A 56 -6.50 -4.45 23.38
N VAL A 57 -5.31 -3.83 23.33
CA VAL A 57 -4.58 -3.28 24.48
C VAL A 57 -4.41 -1.76 24.40
N SER A 58 -4.65 -1.14 23.24
CA SER A 58 -4.40 0.30 22.97
C SER A 58 -2.94 0.70 23.10
N ARG A 59 -2.04 -0.19 22.64
CA ARG A 59 -0.58 0.03 22.69
C ARG A 59 0.10 -0.11 21.33
N ARG A 60 -0.69 -0.13 20.25
CA ARG A 60 -0.20 -0.45 18.89
C ARG A 60 0.53 -1.80 18.88
N GLN A 61 0.06 -2.73 19.70
CA GLN A 61 0.54 -4.10 19.77
C GLN A 61 -0.48 -4.98 19.09
N TYR A 62 -0.23 -5.26 17.83
CA TYR A 62 -1.15 -6.02 17.02
C TYR A 62 -0.78 -7.49 17.02
N ASP A 63 -1.76 -8.33 17.22
CA ASP A 63 -1.65 -9.77 17.02
C ASP A 63 -2.21 -10.11 15.64
N ILE A 64 -1.46 -10.89 14.84
CA ILE A 64 -1.88 -11.31 13.50
C ILE A 64 -2.55 -12.66 13.59
N TYR A 65 -3.69 -12.76 12.93
CA TYR A 65 -4.53 -13.93 12.75
C TYR A 65 -4.69 -14.26 11.29
N VAL A 66 -4.86 -15.54 10.96
CA VAL A 66 -5.20 -15.98 9.60
C VAL A 66 -6.47 -16.81 9.66
N LYS A 67 -7.37 -16.61 8.69
CA LYS A 67 -8.58 -17.39 8.55
C LYS A 67 -8.91 -17.71 7.10
N PHE A 68 -9.68 -18.75 6.87
CA PHE A 68 -10.32 -19.00 5.58
C PHE A 68 -11.45 -17.98 5.37
N ILE A 69 -11.55 -17.44 4.16
CA ILE A 69 -12.62 -16.49 3.80
C ILE A 69 -13.93 -17.26 3.58
N GLU A 70 -13.86 -18.45 2.98
CA GLU A 70 -15.01 -19.34 2.84
C GLU A 70 -14.85 -20.53 3.78
N LYS A 71 -15.96 -20.92 4.40
CA LYS A 71 -15.98 -22.07 5.31
C LYS A 71 -15.56 -23.33 4.57
N GLN A 72 -14.52 -23.98 5.06
CA GLN A 72 -14.05 -25.26 4.54
C GLN A 72 -14.78 -26.41 5.27
N PRO A 73 -15.29 -27.46 4.57
CA PRO A 73 -16.13 -28.48 5.18
C PRO A 73 -15.53 -29.20 6.39
N ASP A 74 -14.22 -29.46 6.35
CA ASP A 74 -13.52 -30.26 7.37
C ASP A 74 -12.35 -29.51 8.04
N LYS A 75 -12.34 -28.17 7.96
CA LYS A 75 -11.27 -27.36 8.57
C LYS A 75 -11.87 -26.34 9.52
N SER A 76 -11.10 -25.97 10.55
CA SER A 76 -11.38 -24.79 11.35
C SER A 76 -11.40 -23.56 10.46
N GLU A 77 -12.25 -22.59 10.74
CA GLU A 77 -12.25 -21.30 10.06
C GLU A 77 -10.94 -20.56 10.28
N PHE A 78 -10.37 -20.69 11.47
CA PHE A 78 -9.14 -20.01 11.87
C PHE A 78 -7.96 -20.96 11.90
N PHE A 79 -6.80 -20.44 11.51
CA PHE A 79 -5.52 -21.11 11.79
C PHE A 79 -5.23 -21.07 13.29
N PRO A 80 -4.60 -22.11 13.84
CA PRO A 80 -4.40 -22.21 15.30
C PRO A 80 -3.33 -21.25 15.83
N GLU A 81 -2.39 -20.83 15.01
CA GLU A 81 -1.33 -19.93 15.37
C GLU A 81 -1.77 -18.47 15.43
N VAL A 82 -1.22 -17.74 16.38
CA VAL A 82 -1.37 -16.28 16.53
C VAL A 82 0.00 -15.67 16.64
N ILE A 83 0.34 -14.78 15.71
CA ILE A 83 1.63 -14.07 15.72
C ILE A 83 1.46 -12.81 16.57
N LYS A 84 2.12 -12.74 17.71
CA LYS A 84 1.92 -11.71 18.71
C LYS A 84 2.90 -10.55 18.61
N ASN A 85 2.47 -9.38 19.13
CA ASN A 85 3.31 -8.19 19.33
C ASN A 85 3.94 -7.65 18.03
N THR A 86 3.18 -7.64 16.97
CA THR A 86 3.61 -7.11 15.67
C THR A 86 3.29 -5.60 15.53
N THR A 87 3.68 -4.99 14.41
CA THR A 87 3.21 -3.65 14.03
C THR A 87 1.81 -3.65 13.45
N GLY A 88 1.26 -4.83 13.13
CA GLY A 88 -0.01 -5.02 12.44
C GLY A 88 0.12 -5.18 10.92
N ASN A 89 1.23 -4.79 10.32
CA ASN A 89 1.46 -4.95 8.89
C ASN A 89 1.70 -6.43 8.54
N VAL A 90 1.06 -6.92 7.48
CA VAL A 90 1.19 -8.30 7.00
C VAL A 90 1.14 -8.36 5.47
N VAL A 91 2.05 -9.15 4.88
CA VAL A 91 2.22 -9.29 3.44
C VAL A 91 2.35 -10.76 3.05
N TRP A 92 1.55 -11.23 2.11
CA TRP A 92 1.63 -12.57 1.55
C TRP A 92 2.72 -12.71 0.49
N ALA A 93 3.50 -13.80 0.55
CA ALA A 93 4.18 -14.33 -0.63
C ALA A 93 3.17 -14.91 -1.63
N ASN A 94 3.63 -15.30 -2.83
CA ASN A 94 2.72 -15.87 -3.85
C ASN A 94 2.41 -17.35 -3.66
N ASP A 95 3.08 -18.02 -2.71
CA ASP A 95 2.88 -19.44 -2.39
C ASP A 95 1.60 -19.72 -1.57
N ASN A 96 0.88 -18.69 -1.10
CA ASN A 96 -0.27 -18.77 -0.20
C ASN A 96 0.02 -19.44 1.16
N GLU A 97 1.27 -19.62 1.52
CA GLU A 97 1.69 -20.26 2.78
C GLU A 97 2.60 -19.38 3.61
N THR A 98 3.32 -18.45 2.98
CA THR A 98 4.31 -17.61 3.65
C THR A 98 3.81 -16.18 3.77
N ILE A 99 3.91 -15.62 4.98
CA ILE A 99 3.65 -14.21 5.26
C ILE A 99 4.88 -13.53 5.83
N PHE A 100 5.00 -12.24 5.53
CA PHE A 100 6.00 -11.35 6.11
C PHE A 100 5.30 -10.30 6.97
N TYR A 101 5.91 -9.95 8.07
CA TYR A 101 5.38 -8.96 9.00
C TYR A 101 6.51 -8.21 9.71
N SER A 102 6.20 -7.09 10.33
CA SER A 102 7.18 -6.32 11.06
C SER A 102 6.92 -6.33 12.57
N THR A 103 8.02 -6.23 13.34
CA THR A 103 7.97 -6.10 14.79
C THR A 103 8.71 -4.86 15.26
N LYS A 104 8.47 -4.47 16.50
CA LYS A 104 8.95 -3.23 17.13
C LYS A 104 9.95 -3.51 18.20
N ASP A 105 10.79 -2.51 18.49
CA ASP A 105 11.58 -2.44 19.70
C ASP A 105 10.77 -1.82 20.87
N GLU A 106 11.42 -1.66 22.02
CA GLU A 106 10.82 -1.09 23.23
C GLU A 106 10.38 0.37 23.06
N SER A 107 10.94 1.09 22.11
CA SER A 107 10.56 2.47 21.75
C SER A 107 9.36 2.52 20.80
N LEU A 108 8.79 1.39 20.44
CA LEU A 108 7.73 1.19 19.43
C LEU A 108 8.19 1.49 17.99
N ARG A 109 9.49 1.55 17.73
CA ARG A 109 10.04 1.68 16.40
C ARG A 109 9.95 0.34 15.65
N SER A 110 9.38 0.34 14.44
CA SER A 110 9.38 -0.82 13.55
C SER A 110 10.82 -1.06 13.04
N CYS A 111 11.43 -2.16 13.43
CA CYS A 111 12.86 -2.39 13.18
C CYS A 111 13.22 -3.79 12.70
N LYS A 112 12.30 -4.74 12.73
CA LYS A 112 12.56 -6.10 12.28
C LYS A 112 11.51 -6.55 11.29
N ILE A 113 11.93 -7.28 10.27
CA ILE A 113 11.03 -7.99 9.37
C ILE A 113 11.19 -9.48 9.60
N MET A 114 10.09 -10.14 9.86
CA MET A 114 9.98 -11.56 10.15
C MET A 114 9.30 -12.29 8.99
N ARG A 115 9.60 -13.57 8.83
CA ARG A 115 8.93 -14.48 7.90
C ARG A 115 8.29 -15.62 8.69
N HIS A 116 7.02 -15.86 8.46
CA HIS A 116 6.23 -16.94 9.04
C HIS A 116 5.71 -17.86 7.95
N LYS A 117 5.77 -19.16 8.18
CA LYS A 117 5.09 -20.16 7.36
C LYS A 117 3.83 -20.62 8.11
N LEU A 118 2.68 -20.61 7.46
CA LEU A 118 1.42 -21.07 8.05
C LEU A 118 1.52 -22.51 8.58
N ASN A 119 0.87 -22.77 9.68
CA ASN A 119 0.90 -24.00 10.47
C ASN A 119 2.22 -24.27 11.22
N ASP A 120 3.20 -23.37 11.17
CA ASP A 120 4.39 -23.46 12.00
C ASP A 120 4.19 -22.69 13.33
N ASN A 121 5.03 -23.00 14.32
CA ASN A 121 5.00 -22.24 15.58
C ASN A 121 5.66 -20.85 15.34
N PRO A 122 4.96 -19.73 15.63
CA PRO A 122 5.51 -18.38 15.46
C PRO A 122 6.80 -18.11 16.26
N GLU A 123 7.10 -18.90 17.30
CA GLU A 123 8.37 -18.79 18.03
C GLU A 123 9.59 -19.20 17.17
N ASN A 124 9.36 -19.93 16.07
CA ASN A 124 10.38 -20.34 15.13
C ASN A 124 10.48 -19.41 13.91
N ASP A 125 9.75 -18.30 13.89
CA ASP A 125 9.75 -17.38 12.77
C ASP A 125 11.14 -16.80 12.53
N GLU A 126 11.48 -16.70 11.25
CA GLU A 126 12.80 -16.26 10.85
C GLU A 126 12.91 -14.74 10.77
N LEU A 127 13.92 -14.19 11.42
CA LEU A 127 14.32 -12.80 11.24
C LEU A 127 15.01 -12.64 9.88
N VAL A 128 14.34 -12.00 8.91
CA VAL A 128 14.90 -11.80 7.56
C VAL A 128 15.59 -10.45 7.39
N TYR A 129 15.25 -9.47 8.22
CA TYR A 129 15.92 -8.17 8.23
C TYR A 129 15.82 -7.50 9.60
N PHE A 130 16.92 -6.90 10.02
CA PHE A 130 16.98 -6.04 11.20
C PHE A 130 17.60 -4.69 10.86
N GLU A 131 16.85 -3.62 11.13
CA GLU A 131 17.34 -2.26 11.01
C GLU A 131 18.02 -1.82 12.30
N GLU A 132 19.34 -1.86 12.29
CA GLU A 132 20.18 -1.54 13.46
C GLU A 132 20.24 -0.06 13.74
N ASP A 133 20.16 0.78 12.69
CA ASP A 133 20.23 2.23 12.86
C ASP A 133 18.90 2.76 13.44
N THR A 134 18.98 3.30 14.66
CA THR A 134 17.81 3.79 15.38
C THR A 134 17.17 5.04 14.77
N ALA A 135 17.83 5.69 13.82
CA ALA A 135 17.27 6.79 13.04
C ALA A 135 16.31 6.31 11.94
N PHE A 136 16.31 5.01 11.64
CA PHE A 136 15.48 4.42 10.60
C PHE A 136 14.37 3.54 11.18
N SER A 137 13.25 3.49 10.50
CA SER A 137 12.21 2.47 10.68
C SER A 137 12.12 1.62 9.42
N CYS A 138 11.72 0.34 9.54
CA CYS A 138 11.55 -0.52 8.39
C CYS A 138 10.13 -1.10 8.31
N PHE A 139 9.67 -1.31 7.08
CA PHE A 139 8.35 -1.82 6.76
C PHE A 139 8.46 -2.84 5.62
N VAL A 140 7.51 -3.76 5.56
CA VAL A 140 7.41 -4.71 4.46
C VAL A 140 6.16 -4.42 3.64
N GLY A 141 6.27 -4.47 2.31
CA GLY A 141 5.21 -4.28 1.34
C GLY A 141 5.34 -5.25 0.17
N LYS A 142 4.40 -5.20 -0.75
CA LYS A 142 4.43 -5.96 -2.00
C LYS A 142 4.25 -5.00 -3.17
N SER A 143 5.01 -5.19 -4.24
CA SER A 143 4.82 -4.40 -5.46
C SER A 143 3.41 -4.59 -6.00
N LYS A 144 2.83 -3.55 -6.63
CA LYS A 144 1.51 -3.61 -7.28
C LYS A 144 1.46 -4.71 -8.35
N SER A 145 2.56 -4.97 -9.03
CA SER A 145 2.73 -6.09 -9.97
C SER A 145 2.67 -7.48 -9.31
N LYS A 146 2.64 -7.55 -7.97
CA LYS A 146 2.66 -8.76 -7.14
C LYS A 146 3.93 -9.62 -7.29
N LYS A 147 4.95 -9.13 -8.04
CA LYS A 147 6.16 -9.89 -8.34
C LYS A 147 7.20 -9.82 -7.23
N TYR A 148 7.25 -8.72 -6.48
CA TYR A 148 8.27 -8.52 -5.46
C TYR A 148 7.68 -8.21 -4.10
N ILE A 149 8.29 -8.78 -3.07
CA ILE A 149 8.15 -8.33 -1.69
C ILE A 149 9.28 -7.33 -1.45
N MET A 150 8.96 -6.20 -0.83
CA MET A 150 9.88 -5.10 -0.63
C MET A 150 10.01 -4.78 0.85
N ILE A 151 11.22 -4.57 1.33
CA ILE A 151 11.51 -3.96 2.63
C ILE A 151 11.96 -2.55 2.36
N VAL A 152 11.24 -1.60 2.93
CA VAL A 152 11.61 -0.19 2.91
C VAL A 152 12.15 0.18 4.28
N SER A 153 13.36 0.70 4.31
CA SER A 153 13.99 1.24 5.52
C SER A 153 14.16 2.74 5.30
N GLU A 154 13.54 3.56 6.15
CA GLU A 154 13.50 5.00 5.94
C GLU A 154 13.70 5.81 7.22
N SER A 155 14.31 6.98 7.04
CA SER A 155 14.40 8.07 7.99
C SER A 155 13.83 9.33 7.37
N THR A 156 13.87 10.45 8.09
CA THR A 156 13.37 11.75 7.57
C THR A 156 14.03 12.17 6.25
N LEU A 157 15.28 11.80 6.02
CA LEU A 157 16.07 12.31 4.90
C LEU A 157 16.68 11.23 4.01
N SER A 158 16.53 9.97 4.35
CA SER A 158 17.17 8.88 3.60
C SER A 158 16.33 7.63 3.59
N SER A 159 16.39 6.87 2.49
CA SER A 159 15.71 5.60 2.35
C SER A 159 16.64 4.51 1.76
N GLU A 160 16.28 3.27 2.02
CA GLU A 160 16.87 2.09 1.40
C GLU A 160 15.77 1.06 1.15
N VAL A 161 15.77 0.48 -0.04
CA VAL A 161 14.81 -0.57 -0.42
C VAL A 161 15.56 -1.87 -0.66
N ARG A 162 15.01 -2.95 -0.13
CA ARG A 162 15.37 -4.33 -0.49
C ARG A 162 14.19 -5.00 -1.15
N PHE A 163 14.45 -5.95 -2.01
CA PHE A 163 13.40 -6.69 -2.70
C PHE A 163 13.72 -8.18 -2.79
N LEU A 164 12.67 -8.98 -2.85
CA LEU A 164 12.70 -10.43 -2.95
C LEU A 164 11.63 -10.85 -3.97
N ASP A 165 11.91 -11.88 -4.77
CA ASP A 165 10.89 -12.49 -5.63
C ASP A 165 9.77 -13.09 -4.78
N ALA A 166 8.52 -12.62 -5.00
CA ALA A 166 7.36 -13.07 -4.24
C ALA A 166 6.97 -14.53 -4.51
N ASP A 167 7.43 -15.11 -5.63
CA ASP A 167 7.27 -16.53 -5.95
C ASP A 167 8.30 -17.41 -5.25
N ASN A 168 9.40 -16.82 -4.73
CA ASN A 168 10.44 -17.51 -3.99
C ASN A 168 10.70 -16.85 -2.62
N PRO A 169 9.81 -17.01 -1.64
CA PRO A 169 9.88 -16.32 -0.35
C PRO A 169 11.10 -16.71 0.51
N TYR A 170 11.81 -17.77 0.14
CA TYR A 170 13.04 -18.24 0.81
C TYR A 170 14.31 -17.89 0.03
N GLY A 171 14.19 -17.07 -1.02
CA GLY A 171 15.33 -16.58 -1.80
C GLY A 171 16.12 -15.49 -1.09
N ASP A 172 17.13 -14.99 -1.78
CA ASP A 172 18.01 -13.94 -1.26
C ASP A 172 17.41 -12.55 -1.45
N TRP A 173 17.44 -11.77 -0.38
CA TRP A 173 17.09 -10.34 -0.42
C TRP A 173 18.17 -9.55 -1.13
N LYS A 174 17.78 -8.78 -2.12
CA LYS A 174 18.66 -7.86 -2.87
C LYS A 174 18.46 -6.44 -2.40
N ILE A 175 19.56 -5.70 -2.18
CA ILE A 175 19.49 -4.25 -1.98
C ILE A 175 19.23 -3.61 -3.34
N PHE A 176 18.20 -2.77 -3.43
CA PHE A 176 17.90 -2.02 -4.65
C PHE A 176 18.97 -0.96 -4.93
N GLN A 177 19.13 -0.06 -3.98
CA GLN A 177 20.16 0.97 -3.95
C GLN A 177 20.57 1.18 -2.49
N LYS A 178 21.86 1.13 -2.20
CA LYS A 178 22.37 1.41 -0.85
C LYS A 178 22.01 2.84 -0.43
N ARG A 179 21.62 2.98 0.85
CA ARG A 179 21.30 4.28 1.43
C ARG A 179 22.45 5.27 1.30
N GLN A 180 22.09 6.51 1.04
CA GLN A 180 23.00 7.66 1.04
C GLN A 180 22.37 8.77 1.85
N GLN A 181 23.19 9.59 2.49
CA GLN A 181 22.68 10.72 3.25
C GLN A 181 21.93 11.69 2.34
N ASN A 182 20.75 12.14 2.78
CA ASN A 182 19.86 13.06 2.05
C ASN A 182 19.34 12.50 0.71
N HIS A 183 19.37 11.20 0.54
CA HIS A 183 18.80 10.54 -0.63
C HIS A 183 17.54 9.78 -0.26
N LEU A 184 16.41 10.28 -0.75
CA LEU A 184 15.09 9.67 -0.64
C LEU A 184 14.72 9.04 -1.98
N TYR A 185 14.21 7.82 -1.93
CA TYR A 185 13.63 7.18 -3.11
C TYR A 185 12.56 6.15 -2.74
N GLY A 186 11.53 6.07 -3.57
CA GLY A 186 10.51 5.02 -3.57
C GLY A 186 10.56 4.24 -4.88
N VAL A 187 10.14 2.98 -4.86
CA VAL A 187 10.27 2.06 -6.00
C VAL A 187 8.93 1.41 -6.33
N GLY A 188 8.52 1.50 -7.59
CA GLY A 188 7.46 0.71 -8.19
C GLY A 188 8.00 -0.25 -9.24
N HIS A 189 7.27 -1.32 -9.56
CA HIS A 189 7.66 -2.31 -10.55
C HIS A 189 6.58 -2.50 -11.61
N TYR A 190 7.00 -2.46 -12.88
CA TYR A 190 6.18 -2.79 -14.02
C TYR A 190 7.02 -3.49 -15.11
N ASP A 191 6.51 -4.62 -15.62
CA ASP A 191 7.15 -5.42 -16.65
C ASP A 191 8.62 -5.77 -16.28
N ASP A 192 9.59 -5.44 -17.11
CA ASP A 192 11.01 -5.70 -16.90
C ASP A 192 11.77 -4.53 -16.24
N SER A 193 11.03 -3.59 -15.62
CA SER A 193 11.60 -2.35 -15.14
C SER A 193 11.11 -1.95 -13.75
N PHE A 194 12.00 -1.31 -13.02
CA PHE A 194 11.65 -0.53 -11.85
C PHE A 194 11.54 0.96 -12.19
N TYR A 195 10.59 1.62 -11.55
CA TYR A 195 10.34 3.06 -11.62
C TYR A 195 10.64 3.65 -10.26
N ILE A 196 11.36 4.75 -10.24
CA ILE A 196 11.93 5.28 -9.01
C ILE A 196 11.57 6.76 -8.89
N LEU A 197 10.80 7.12 -7.87
CA LEU A 197 10.62 8.50 -7.44
C LEU A 197 11.80 8.87 -6.56
N THR A 198 12.55 9.92 -6.89
CA THR A 198 13.78 10.22 -6.16
C THR A 198 14.16 11.70 -6.18
N ASN A 199 14.85 12.14 -5.13
CA ASN A 199 15.50 13.45 -5.05
C ASN A 199 17.00 13.42 -5.46
N ALA A 200 17.45 12.34 -6.07
CA ALA A 200 18.84 12.16 -6.50
C ALA A 200 19.33 13.29 -7.40
N ASN A 201 20.64 13.58 -7.32
CA ASN A 201 21.33 14.59 -8.13
C ASN A 201 20.71 16.00 -8.01
N GLY A 202 20.27 16.37 -6.80
CA GLY A 202 19.76 17.71 -6.50
C GLY A 202 18.32 17.98 -6.95
N ALA A 203 17.56 16.96 -7.30
CA ALA A 203 16.14 17.06 -7.65
C ALA A 203 15.28 17.32 -6.39
N LYS A 204 15.29 18.55 -5.88
CA LYS A 204 14.61 18.95 -4.62
C LYS A 204 13.11 18.62 -4.61
N ASN A 205 12.47 18.75 -5.75
CA ASN A 205 11.05 18.46 -5.97
C ASN A 205 10.83 17.07 -6.58
N PHE A 206 11.77 16.18 -6.42
CA PHE A 206 11.79 14.83 -6.96
C PHE A 206 11.74 14.75 -8.49
N LYS A 207 11.95 13.57 -8.99
CA LYS A 207 11.85 13.16 -10.40
C LYS A 207 11.57 11.67 -10.49
N VAL A 208 11.09 11.20 -11.62
CA VAL A 208 10.92 9.77 -11.87
C VAL A 208 12.03 9.26 -12.76
N MET A 209 12.69 8.21 -12.29
CA MET A 209 13.72 7.47 -13.02
C MET A 209 13.19 6.07 -13.36
N LYS A 210 13.85 5.41 -14.30
CA LYS A 210 13.58 4.03 -14.71
C LYS A 210 14.87 3.23 -14.76
N THR A 211 14.84 1.96 -14.39
CA THR A 211 15.95 1.02 -14.54
C THR A 211 15.46 -0.39 -14.84
N SER A 212 16.32 -1.23 -15.42
CA SER A 212 16.05 -2.67 -15.59
C SER A 212 16.05 -3.39 -14.25
N VAL A 213 15.26 -4.47 -14.12
CA VAL A 213 15.23 -5.33 -12.92
C VAL A 213 16.58 -5.94 -12.55
N ASP A 214 17.48 -6.09 -13.52
CA ASP A 214 18.80 -6.66 -13.33
C ASP A 214 19.89 -5.62 -12.97
N LYS A 215 19.58 -4.32 -13.02
CA LYS A 215 20.54 -3.23 -12.84
C LYS A 215 19.94 -2.14 -11.98
N THR A 216 19.82 -2.40 -10.69
CA THR A 216 19.07 -1.53 -9.77
C THR A 216 19.85 -0.35 -9.22
N GLU A 217 21.20 -0.35 -9.33
CA GLU A 217 22.06 0.70 -8.82
C GLU A 217 21.84 2.02 -9.55
N MET A 218 21.95 3.13 -8.83
CA MET A 218 21.63 4.48 -9.29
C MET A 218 22.38 4.89 -10.59
N GLU A 219 23.56 4.36 -10.84
CA GLU A 219 24.35 4.63 -12.05
C GLU A 219 23.66 4.14 -13.34
N ASN A 220 22.69 3.21 -13.21
CA ASN A 220 21.92 2.65 -14.32
C ASN A 220 20.56 3.33 -14.50
N TRP A 221 20.21 4.28 -13.64
CA TRP A 221 18.90 4.95 -13.71
C TRP A 221 18.84 5.93 -14.86
N VAL A 222 17.81 5.80 -15.68
CA VAL A 222 17.52 6.71 -16.81
C VAL A 222 16.33 7.59 -16.41
N GLU A 223 16.45 8.88 -16.69
CA GLU A 223 15.39 9.83 -16.38
C GLU A 223 14.16 9.59 -17.25
N LEU A 224 12.99 9.46 -16.62
CA LEU A 224 11.70 9.29 -17.27
C LEU A 224 10.88 10.59 -17.21
N LEU A 225 10.75 11.17 -16.01
CA LEU A 225 10.15 12.49 -15.80
C LEU A 225 11.20 13.38 -15.11
N PRO A 226 11.58 14.51 -15.73
CA PRO A 226 12.60 15.38 -15.18
C PRO A 226 12.09 16.15 -13.96
N HIS A 227 13.04 16.57 -13.13
CA HIS A 227 12.79 17.51 -12.06
C HIS A 227 12.28 18.85 -12.61
N ARG A 228 11.33 19.45 -11.88
CA ARG A 228 10.81 20.80 -12.12
C ARG A 228 10.91 21.64 -10.85
N ASP A 229 11.35 22.89 -10.95
CA ASP A 229 11.49 23.77 -9.79
C ASP A 229 10.15 24.26 -9.22
N ASP A 230 9.11 24.29 -10.04
CA ASP A 230 7.76 24.79 -9.75
C ASP A 230 6.74 23.71 -9.42
N VAL A 231 7.14 22.42 -9.52
CA VAL A 231 6.26 21.28 -9.28
C VAL A 231 6.95 20.23 -8.41
N LEU A 232 6.34 19.91 -7.27
CA LEU A 232 6.74 18.81 -6.43
C LEU A 232 6.06 17.52 -6.92
N LEU A 233 6.84 16.48 -7.23
CA LEU A 233 6.33 15.13 -7.44
C LEU A 233 6.18 14.47 -6.07
N GLU A 234 4.94 14.12 -5.68
CA GLU A 234 4.65 13.56 -4.36
C GLU A 234 4.59 12.04 -4.38
N ASP A 235 3.98 11.46 -5.43
CA ASP A 235 3.85 10.02 -5.58
C ASP A 235 3.60 9.64 -7.05
N PHE A 236 3.64 8.34 -7.34
CA PHE A 236 3.22 7.79 -8.64
C PHE A 236 2.51 6.44 -8.47
N ASP A 237 1.62 6.13 -9.39
CA ASP A 237 0.95 4.83 -9.49
C ASP A 237 1.10 4.24 -10.90
N LEU A 238 1.36 2.94 -10.95
CA LEU A 238 1.65 2.21 -12.19
C LEU A 238 0.42 1.40 -12.62
N PHE A 239 0.00 1.60 -13.87
CA PHE A 239 -1.04 0.82 -14.52
C PHE A 239 -0.50 0.20 -15.81
N ALA A 240 -1.16 -0.82 -16.33
CA ALA A 240 -0.72 -1.47 -17.56
C ALA A 240 -0.58 -0.49 -18.74
N ASP A 241 -1.51 0.44 -18.90
CA ASP A 241 -1.52 1.41 -20.00
C ASP A 241 -1.06 2.82 -19.59
N PHE A 242 -0.97 3.11 -18.28
CA PHE A 242 -0.78 4.48 -17.79
C PHE A 242 0.23 4.56 -16.65
N LEU A 243 0.95 5.67 -16.62
CA LEU A 243 1.64 6.20 -15.46
C LEU A 243 0.80 7.35 -14.90
N VAL A 244 0.41 7.25 -13.63
CA VAL A 244 -0.27 8.33 -12.91
C VAL A 244 0.71 8.94 -11.94
N VAL A 245 0.75 10.27 -11.86
CA VAL A 245 1.65 11.00 -10.96
C VAL A 245 0.86 12.01 -10.14
N GLU A 246 1.11 12.02 -8.85
CA GLU A 246 0.62 13.06 -7.96
C GLU A 246 1.62 14.19 -7.88
N GLU A 247 1.17 15.36 -8.22
CA GLU A 247 1.99 16.57 -8.27
C GLU A 247 1.40 17.66 -7.37
N ARG A 248 2.26 18.49 -6.82
CA ARG A 248 1.86 19.71 -6.12
C ARG A 248 2.46 20.93 -6.80
N SER A 249 1.59 21.84 -7.24
CA SER A 249 2.01 23.12 -7.79
C SER A 249 0.99 24.21 -7.41
N GLU A 250 1.46 25.44 -7.21
CA GLU A 250 0.61 26.58 -6.82
C GLU A 250 -0.24 26.31 -5.56
N GLY A 251 0.24 25.44 -4.66
CA GLY A 251 -0.46 25.05 -3.43
C GLY A 251 -1.52 23.96 -3.59
N LEU A 252 -1.78 23.48 -4.80
CA LEU A 252 -2.80 22.46 -5.09
C LEU A 252 -2.16 21.13 -5.47
N THR A 253 -2.80 20.05 -5.04
CA THR A 253 -2.49 18.69 -5.54
C THR A 253 -3.15 18.51 -6.90
N LYS A 254 -2.39 17.92 -7.83
CA LYS A 254 -2.83 17.62 -9.20
C LYS A 254 -2.56 16.15 -9.49
N ILE A 255 -3.46 15.50 -10.17
CA ILE A 255 -3.27 14.14 -10.67
C ILE A 255 -3.03 14.22 -12.17
N ARG A 256 -1.85 13.79 -12.61
CA ARG A 256 -1.45 13.74 -14.01
C ARG A 256 -1.48 12.31 -14.50
N VAL A 257 -2.12 12.09 -15.65
CA VAL A 257 -2.25 10.79 -16.30
C VAL A 257 -1.47 10.82 -17.61
N MET A 258 -0.59 9.84 -17.79
CA MET A 258 0.25 9.72 -18.99
C MET A 258 0.20 8.30 -19.54
N SER A 259 0.11 8.14 -20.86
CA SER A 259 0.38 6.84 -21.51
C SER A 259 1.88 6.56 -21.52
N TRP A 260 2.28 5.28 -21.59
CA TRP A 260 3.70 4.90 -21.60
C TRP A 260 4.49 5.43 -22.80
N ASP A 261 3.82 5.76 -23.90
CA ASP A 261 4.45 6.41 -25.07
C ASP A 261 4.37 7.94 -25.03
N PHE A 262 3.86 8.52 -23.93
CA PHE A 262 3.68 9.95 -23.69
C PHE A 262 2.87 10.70 -24.75
N LYS A 263 2.08 10.00 -25.58
CA LYS A 263 1.15 10.66 -26.52
C LYS A 263 -0.10 11.19 -25.83
N THR A 264 -0.51 10.53 -24.77
CA THR A 264 -1.56 10.99 -23.84
C THR A 264 -0.86 11.52 -22.60
N ASP A 265 -1.12 12.79 -22.28
CA ASP A 265 -0.55 13.49 -21.13
C ASP A 265 -1.47 14.64 -20.73
N TYR A 266 -2.17 14.50 -19.59
CA TYR A 266 -3.12 15.49 -19.14
C TYR A 266 -3.28 15.46 -17.61
N TYR A 267 -3.81 16.54 -17.05
CA TYR A 267 -4.23 16.63 -15.66
C TYR A 267 -5.73 16.41 -15.56
N ILE A 268 -6.15 15.73 -14.50
CA ILE A 268 -7.58 15.62 -14.17
C ILE A 268 -8.07 17.02 -13.76
N ASP A 269 -9.13 17.49 -14.41
CA ASP A 269 -9.80 18.75 -14.06
C ASP A 269 -10.85 18.51 -12.97
N PHE A 270 -10.68 19.15 -11.83
CA PHE A 270 -11.60 19.04 -10.71
C PHE A 270 -12.67 20.15 -10.67
N GLY A 271 -12.60 21.13 -11.58
CA GLY A 271 -13.61 22.18 -11.77
C GLY A 271 -13.71 23.24 -10.67
N GLU A 272 -12.96 23.10 -9.56
CA GLU A 272 -12.97 24.06 -8.45
C GLU A 272 -11.59 24.74 -8.28
N PRO A 273 -11.55 26.01 -7.86
CA PRO A 273 -10.27 26.73 -7.74
C PRO A 273 -9.43 26.33 -6.55
N THR A 274 -10.04 25.67 -5.53
CA THR A 274 -9.35 25.19 -4.32
C THR A 274 -9.94 23.86 -3.88
N TYR A 275 -9.08 22.86 -3.74
CA TYR A 275 -9.49 21.51 -3.41
C TYR A 275 -8.30 20.70 -2.84
N THR A 276 -8.61 19.52 -2.36
CA THR A 276 -7.63 18.45 -2.13
C THR A 276 -8.04 17.25 -2.97
N ALA A 277 -7.10 16.72 -3.76
CA ALA A 277 -7.27 15.49 -4.51
C ALA A 277 -6.05 14.59 -4.31
N TYR A 278 -6.25 13.28 -4.29
CA TYR A 278 -5.20 12.27 -4.12
C TYR A 278 -5.63 10.94 -4.72
N SER A 279 -4.71 10.15 -5.21
CA SER A 279 -4.99 8.77 -5.66
C SER A 279 -5.44 7.93 -4.46
N ALA A 280 -6.56 7.25 -4.60
CA ALA A 280 -7.03 6.29 -3.61
C ALA A 280 -6.37 4.92 -3.84
N SER A 281 -6.84 3.88 -3.16
CA SER A 281 -6.34 2.53 -3.39
C SER A 281 -6.71 2.00 -4.78
N ASN A 282 -5.71 1.71 -5.59
CA ASN A 282 -5.81 1.18 -6.95
C ASN A 282 -5.04 -0.15 -7.07
N PRO A 283 -5.51 -1.26 -6.47
CA PRO A 283 -4.75 -2.51 -6.40
C PRO A 283 -4.69 -3.27 -7.73
N ASP A 284 -5.61 -2.98 -8.65
CA ASP A 284 -5.68 -3.63 -9.96
C ASP A 284 -4.76 -2.93 -10.95
N PHE A 285 -3.76 -3.69 -11.42
CA PHE A 285 -2.77 -3.20 -12.35
C PHE A 285 -3.31 -3.05 -13.78
N ASP A 286 -4.17 -3.98 -14.21
CA ASP A 286 -4.72 -4.02 -15.57
C ASP A 286 -5.93 -3.08 -15.77
N SER A 287 -6.30 -2.34 -14.73
CA SER A 287 -7.41 -1.38 -14.79
C SER A 287 -7.03 -0.13 -15.58
N HIS A 288 -7.96 0.41 -16.34
CA HIS A 288 -7.90 1.78 -16.88
C HIS A 288 -8.71 2.77 -16.03
N LEU A 289 -9.23 2.32 -14.90
CA LEU A 289 -10.01 3.09 -13.95
C LEU A 289 -9.12 3.49 -12.77
N LEU A 290 -9.01 4.78 -12.51
CA LEU A 290 -8.29 5.38 -11.39
C LEU A 290 -9.28 5.82 -10.32
N ARG A 291 -9.16 5.27 -9.12
CA ARG A 291 -9.88 5.80 -7.97
C ARG A 291 -9.10 6.93 -7.35
N TYR A 292 -9.80 8.04 -7.07
CA TYR A 292 -9.24 9.19 -6.39
C TYR A 292 -10.18 9.74 -5.34
N GLY A 293 -9.60 10.22 -4.24
CA GLY A 293 -10.30 11.00 -3.23
C GLY A 293 -10.32 12.46 -3.59
N TYR A 294 -11.41 13.14 -3.28
CA TYR A 294 -11.61 14.56 -3.53
C TYR A 294 -12.42 15.21 -2.42
N ASN A 295 -12.01 16.40 -2.02
CA ASN A 295 -12.84 17.29 -1.20
C ASN A 295 -12.47 18.75 -1.44
N SER A 296 -13.43 19.64 -1.20
CA SER A 296 -13.23 21.09 -1.26
C SER A 296 -13.98 21.79 -0.12
N MET A 297 -13.99 23.11 -0.14
CA MET A 297 -14.80 23.89 0.80
C MET A 297 -16.31 23.73 0.57
N THR A 298 -16.70 23.33 -0.63
CA THR A 298 -18.09 23.17 -1.07
C THR A 298 -18.47 21.71 -1.34
N THR A 299 -17.51 20.81 -1.40
CA THR A 299 -17.74 19.38 -1.68
C THR A 299 -17.23 18.51 -0.54
N PRO A 300 -18.11 17.76 0.16
CA PRO A 300 -17.70 16.81 1.20
C PRO A 300 -16.76 15.74 0.65
N ALA A 301 -16.00 15.09 1.55
CA ALA A 301 -15.10 14.01 1.17
C ALA A 301 -15.81 12.98 0.28
N SER A 302 -15.29 12.80 -0.89
CA SER A 302 -15.87 12.01 -1.98
C SER A 302 -14.85 11.10 -2.60
N LEU A 303 -15.27 9.89 -2.97
CA LEU A 303 -14.49 8.93 -3.72
C LEU A 303 -15.06 8.85 -5.13
N TYR A 304 -14.20 9.03 -6.10
CA TYR A 304 -14.54 8.93 -7.52
C TYR A 304 -13.74 7.80 -8.20
N GLU A 305 -14.28 7.32 -9.30
CA GLU A 305 -13.59 6.47 -10.26
C GLU A 305 -13.52 7.22 -11.58
N PHE A 306 -12.31 7.37 -12.11
CA PHE A 306 -11.99 8.11 -13.32
C PHE A 306 -11.54 7.14 -14.42
N ASP A 307 -12.24 7.16 -15.55
CA ASP A 307 -11.81 6.45 -16.73
C ASP A 307 -10.68 7.23 -17.41
N MET A 308 -9.46 6.68 -17.37
CA MET A 308 -8.26 7.32 -17.92
C MET A 308 -8.24 7.37 -19.45
N ARG A 309 -9.06 6.56 -20.12
CA ARG A 309 -9.20 6.56 -21.59
C ARG A 309 -10.24 7.57 -22.05
N GLU A 310 -11.42 7.53 -21.42
CA GLU A 310 -12.55 8.39 -21.79
C GLU A 310 -12.52 9.75 -21.09
N GLN A 311 -11.67 9.94 -20.09
CA GLN A 311 -11.52 11.15 -19.26
C GLN A 311 -12.82 11.57 -18.58
N THR A 312 -13.53 10.60 -18.03
CA THR A 312 -14.80 10.81 -17.34
C THR A 312 -14.75 10.29 -15.91
N SER A 313 -15.43 10.99 -14.99
CA SER A 313 -15.51 10.61 -13.57
C SER A 313 -16.88 10.10 -13.19
N VAL A 314 -16.92 9.06 -12.37
CA VAL A 314 -18.13 8.55 -11.73
C VAL A 314 -17.98 8.68 -10.22
N LEU A 315 -18.96 9.29 -9.54
CA LEU A 315 -18.99 9.34 -8.08
C LEU A 315 -19.33 7.97 -7.53
N LEU A 316 -18.43 7.38 -6.73
CA LEU A 316 -18.66 6.11 -6.06
C LEU A 316 -19.29 6.30 -4.68
N LYS A 317 -18.77 7.27 -3.91
CA LYS A 317 -19.22 7.52 -2.55
C LYS A 317 -18.97 8.98 -2.18
N ARG A 318 -19.92 9.56 -1.44
CA ARG A 318 -19.76 10.87 -0.82
C ARG A 318 -20.11 10.78 0.66
N GLN A 319 -19.35 11.49 1.50
CA GLN A 319 -19.64 11.59 2.92
C GLN A 319 -20.99 12.26 3.11
N GLU A 320 -21.86 11.61 3.85
CA GLU A 320 -23.15 12.19 4.25
C GLU A 320 -22.92 13.25 5.33
N ILE A 321 -23.55 14.40 5.16
CA ILE A 321 -23.54 15.49 6.15
C ILE A 321 -24.84 15.42 6.95
N ILE A 322 -24.72 15.06 8.22
CA ILE A 322 -25.86 14.98 9.14
C ILE A 322 -26.41 16.40 9.35
N GLY A 323 -27.72 16.58 9.11
CA GLY A 323 -28.38 17.89 9.19
C GLY A 323 -28.53 18.63 7.86
N GLY A 324 -28.00 18.04 6.79
CA GLY A 324 -28.04 18.61 5.45
C GLY A 324 -26.95 19.65 5.21
N TYR A 325 -26.74 19.94 3.94
CA TYR A 325 -25.83 21.01 3.50
C TYR A 325 -26.31 21.45 2.10
N GLU A 326 -26.26 22.72 1.82
CA GLU A 326 -26.63 23.35 0.54
C GLU A 326 -25.38 23.82 -0.23
#